data_35731c4d4c81131577df7b5dd1d32fab
#
_entry.id   35731c4d4c81131577df7b5dd1d32fab
#
_cell.length_a   1.000
_cell.length_b   1.000
_cell.length_c   1.000
_cell.angle_alpha   90.00
_cell.angle_beta   90.00
_cell.angle_gamma   90.00
#
_symmetry.space_group_name_H-M   'P 1'
#
loop_
_entity.id
_entity.type
_entity.pdbx_description
1 polymer ?
#
loop_
_entity_poly.entity_id
_entity_poly.type
_entity_poly.pdbx_seq_one_letter_code
_entity_poly.pdbx_strand_id
1 'polypeptide(L)'
;LYQAVHREAVKVLMTKAAEKNKLTYDDISNDTELFNKYYDAAEKELSTGGYKVTSTIDKKVYDAMQDAMAKYGDDIGPTYYTQYVDSNTGESKTQEEPPQNGAVMIENKTGRIISFVAGRDFEKNQVDHAFSTHRSPGSTIKPILVYAPAIENNLIYPASIVPDTKVSIAQ
;
A
#
# COMPACT_ATOMS: atom_id res chain seq x y z
N LEU A 1 6.45 9.13 -5.99
CA LEU A 1 6.20 8.50 -7.30
C LEU A 1 7.41 7.71 -7.79
N TYR A 2 8.58 8.34 -7.95
CA TYR A 2 9.77 7.68 -8.51
C TYR A 2 10.09 6.36 -7.79
N GLN A 3 10.19 6.37 -6.48
CA GLN A 3 10.51 5.17 -5.69
C GLN A 3 9.50 4.03 -5.89
N ALA A 4 8.20 4.33 -5.98
CA ALA A 4 7.19 3.32 -6.21
C ALA A 4 7.33 2.68 -7.61
N VAL A 5 7.52 3.49 -8.64
CA VAL A 5 7.73 3.01 -10.02
C VAL A 5 9.04 2.22 -10.16
N HIS A 6 10.10 2.70 -9.51
CA HIS A 6 11.41 2.04 -9.50
C HIS A 6 11.32 0.65 -8.85
N ARG A 7 10.71 0.56 -7.67
CA ARG A 7 10.49 -0.71 -6.95
C ARG A 7 9.74 -1.74 -7.80
N GLU A 8 8.67 -1.31 -8.48
CA GLU A 8 7.92 -2.20 -9.37
C GLU A 8 8.74 -2.62 -10.60
N ALA A 9 9.54 -1.74 -11.16
CA ALA A 9 10.43 -2.07 -12.29
C ALA A 9 11.48 -3.13 -11.88
N VAL A 10 12.10 -2.96 -10.71
CA VAL A 10 13.03 -3.95 -10.14
C VAL A 10 12.32 -5.28 -9.91
N LYS A 11 11.13 -5.27 -9.31
CA LYS A 11 10.33 -6.49 -9.09
C LYS A 11 10.04 -7.24 -10.40
N VAL A 12 9.69 -6.52 -11.47
CA VAL A 12 9.46 -7.13 -12.80
C VAL A 12 10.74 -7.80 -13.34
N LEU A 13 11.89 -7.17 -13.18
CA LEU A 13 13.17 -7.76 -13.61
C LEU A 13 13.56 -8.97 -12.76
N MET A 14 13.36 -8.89 -11.43
CA MET A 14 13.54 -10.03 -10.52
C MET A 14 12.68 -11.22 -10.94
N THR A 15 11.38 -10.99 -11.18
CA THR A 15 10.45 -12.03 -11.60
C THR A 15 10.88 -12.68 -12.90
N LYS A 16 11.23 -11.89 -13.92
CA LYS A 16 11.73 -12.41 -15.20
C LYS A 16 13.04 -13.21 -15.06
N ALA A 17 13.93 -12.78 -14.17
CA ALA A 17 15.17 -13.51 -13.92
C ALA A 17 14.92 -14.81 -13.15
N ALA A 18 13.98 -14.82 -12.21
CA ALA A 18 13.56 -16.01 -11.46
C ALA A 18 12.93 -17.06 -12.41
N GLU A 19 12.01 -16.64 -13.28
CA GLU A 19 11.35 -17.51 -14.27
C GLU A 19 12.35 -18.24 -15.18
N LYS A 20 13.43 -17.58 -15.61
CA LYS A 20 14.52 -18.22 -16.38
C LYS A 20 15.17 -19.37 -15.62
N ASN A 21 15.15 -19.32 -14.29
CA ASN A 21 15.68 -20.37 -13.40
C ASN A 21 14.58 -21.30 -12.84
N LYS A 22 13.37 -21.24 -13.42
CA LYS A 22 12.19 -22.02 -13.00
C LYS A 22 11.76 -21.76 -11.55
N LEU A 23 11.98 -20.54 -11.08
CA LEU A 23 11.55 -20.04 -9.77
C LEU A 23 10.41 -19.04 -9.95
N THR A 24 9.56 -18.94 -8.95
CA THR A 24 8.55 -17.88 -8.84
C THR A 24 9.09 -16.70 -8.03
N TYR A 25 8.38 -15.58 -8.05
CA TYR A 25 8.71 -14.46 -7.16
C TYR A 25 8.58 -14.86 -5.69
N ASP A 26 7.60 -15.69 -5.34
CA ASP A 26 7.39 -16.17 -3.97
C ASP A 26 8.56 -17.04 -3.48
N ASP A 27 9.13 -17.88 -4.37
CA ASP A 27 10.31 -18.68 -4.04
C ASP A 27 11.49 -17.79 -3.66
N ILE A 28 11.72 -16.70 -4.40
CA ILE A 28 12.84 -15.79 -4.09
C ILE A 28 12.52 -14.85 -2.93
N SER A 29 11.27 -14.46 -2.72
CA SER A 29 10.90 -13.52 -1.65
C SER A 29 10.92 -14.14 -0.25
N ASN A 30 10.79 -15.44 -0.16
CA ASN A 30 10.83 -16.19 1.11
C ASN A 30 12.25 -16.57 1.55
N ASP A 31 13.26 -16.35 0.72
CA ASP A 31 14.67 -16.60 1.01
C ASP A 31 15.48 -15.30 0.90
N THR A 32 15.99 -14.83 2.03
CA THR A 32 16.67 -13.52 2.12
C THR A 32 17.94 -13.46 1.26
N GLU A 33 18.72 -14.54 1.19
CA GLU A 33 19.96 -14.57 0.41
C GLU A 33 19.64 -14.56 -1.09
N LEU A 34 18.68 -15.38 -1.46
CA LEU A 34 18.20 -15.47 -2.84
C LEU A 34 17.54 -14.15 -3.28
N PHE A 35 16.72 -13.54 -2.42
CA PHE A 35 16.13 -12.24 -2.66
C PHE A 35 17.19 -11.18 -2.95
N ASN A 36 18.18 -11.03 -2.08
CA ASN A 36 19.23 -10.03 -2.24
C ASN A 36 20.01 -10.25 -3.56
N LYS A 37 20.32 -11.49 -3.88
CA LYS A 37 21.01 -11.84 -5.14
C LYS A 37 20.22 -11.38 -6.37
N TYR A 38 18.90 -11.65 -6.41
CA TYR A 38 18.05 -11.26 -7.54
C TYR A 38 17.80 -9.75 -7.55
N TYR A 39 17.67 -9.14 -6.37
CA TYR A 39 17.48 -7.71 -6.23
C TYR A 39 18.68 -6.93 -6.76
N ASP A 40 19.90 -7.25 -6.32
CA ASP A 40 21.13 -6.57 -6.76
C ASP A 40 21.35 -6.73 -8.28
N ALA A 41 21.06 -7.91 -8.82
CA ALA A 41 21.15 -8.15 -10.25
C ALA A 41 20.12 -7.31 -11.04
N ALA A 42 18.89 -7.22 -10.55
CA ALA A 42 17.83 -6.44 -11.18
C ALA A 42 18.09 -4.92 -11.10
N GLU A 43 18.59 -4.42 -9.98
CA GLU A 43 19.01 -3.03 -9.83
C GLU A 43 20.11 -2.67 -10.82
N LYS A 44 21.12 -3.51 -10.93
CA LYS A 44 22.20 -3.33 -11.90
C LYS A 44 21.69 -3.36 -13.32
N GLU A 45 20.83 -4.33 -13.65
CA GLU A 45 20.23 -4.45 -14.98
C GLU A 45 19.35 -3.23 -15.30
N LEU A 46 18.52 -2.75 -14.36
CA LEU A 46 17.69 -1.58 -14.55
C LEU A 46 18.51 -0.32 -14.83
N SER A 47 19.62 -0.14 -14.11
CA SER A 47 20.48 1.04 -14.23
C SER A 47 21.36 1.06 -15.48
N THR A 48 21.74 -0.12 -16.00
CA THR A 48 22.70 -0.23 -17.13
C THR A 48 22.07 -0.72 -18.43
N GLY A 49 20.87 -1.31 -18.36
CA GLY A 49 20.22 -1.98 -19.50
C GLY A 49 19.49 -1.06 -20.47
N GLY A 50 19.49 0.26 -20.25
CA GLY A 50 18.85 1.23 -21.15
C GLY A 50 17.32 1.13 -21.20
N TYR A 51 16.70 0.64 -20.14
CA TYR A 51 15.25 0.46 -20.08
C TYR A 51 14.49 1.79 -20.09
N LYS A 52 13.38 1.81 -20.79
CA LYS A 52 12.34 2.83 -20.68
C LYS A 52 11.20 2.25 -19.83
N VAL A 53 11.00 2.79 -18.65
CA VAL A 53 9.90 2.41 -17.77
C VAL A 53 8.69 3.30 -18.03
N THR A 54 7.56 2.68 -18.38
CA THR A 54 6.28 3.38 -18.57
C THR A 54 5.30 2.92 -17.49
N SER A 55 4.84 3.85 -16.66
CA SER A 55 3.84 3.58 -15.63
C SER A 55 2.41 3.81 -16.15
N THR A 56 1.44 3.31 -15.40
CA THR A 56 0.01 3.52 -15.65
C THR A 56 -0.53 4.78 -14.96
N ILE A 57 0.34 5.52 -14.27
CA ILE A 57 -0.05 6.71 -13.50
C ILE A 57 -0.47 7.84 -14.44
N ASP A 58 -1.69 8.35 -14.24
CA ASP A 58 -2.16 9.58 -14.86
C ASP A 58 -1.62 10.77 -14.06
N LYS A 59 -0.74 11.55 -14.70
CA LYS A 59 -0.08 12.66 -14.00
C LYS A 59 -1.06 13.70 -13.47
N LYS A 60 -2.14 13.99 -14.20
CA LYS A 60 -3.13 15.00 -13.76
C LYS A 60 -3.88 14.54 -12.53
N VAL A 61 -4.28 13.26 -12.52
CA VAL A 61 -4.98 12.66 -11.38
C VAL A 61 -4.02 12.54 -10.18
N TYR A 62 -2.76 12.16 -10.44
CA TYR A 62 -1.74 12.09 -9.40
C TYR A 62 -1.52 13.45 -8.74
N ASP A 63 -1.26 14.50 -9.53
CA ASP A 63 -1.06 15.85 -9.02
C ASP A 63 -2.28 16.34 -8.22
N ALA A 64 -3.50 16.13 -8.73
CA ALA A 64 -4.72 16.52 -8.02
C ALA A 64 -4.89 15.79 -6.66
N MET A 65 -4.50 14.52 -6.57
CA MET A 65 -4.53 13.79 -5.30
C MET A 65 -3.45 14.31 -4.32
N GLN A 66 -2.25 14.67 -4.80
CA GLN A 66 -1.22 15.27 -3.97
C GLN A 66 -1.64 16.66 -3.47
N ASP A 67 -2.22 17.50 -4.35
CA ASP A 67 -2.73 18.82 -3.99
C ASP A 67 -3.85 18.72 -2.95
N ALA A 68 -4.78 17.77 -3.12
CA ALA A 68 -5.82 17.51 -2.13
C ALA A 68 -5.23 17.09 -0.78
N MET A 69 -4.20 16.23 -0.78
CA MET A 69 -3.53 15.82 0.45
C MET A 69 -2.82 17.00 1.12
N ALA A 70 -2.11 17.82 0.35
CA ALA A 70 -1.45 19.01 0.88
C ALA A 70 -2.45 20.02 1.48
N LYS A 71 -3.62 20.16 0.87
CA LYS A 71 -4.64 21.12 1.29
C LYS A 71 -5.45 20.66 2.49
N TYR A 72 -5.83 19.39 2.53
CA TYR A 72 -6.78 18.83 3.50
C TYR A 72 -6.16 17.83 4.47
N GLY A 73 -4.85 17.59 4.39
CA GLY A 73 -4.17 16.62 5.24
C GLY A 73 -4.29 16.91 6.73
N ASP A 74 -4.36 18.18 7.11
CA ASP A 74 -4.55 18.60 8.51
C ASP A 74 -5.96 18.30 9.04
N ASP A 75 -6.95 18.19 8.16
CA ASP A 75 -8.34 17.89 8.53
C ASP A 75 -8.55 16.39 8.88
N ILE A 76 -7.58 15.52 8.59
CA ILE A 76 -7.66 14.08 8.89
C ILE A 76 -7.74 13.83 10.40
N GLY A 77 -7.10 14.66 11.21
CA GLY A 77 -7.12 14.58 12.67
C GLY A 77 -5.99 15.34 13.32
N PRO A 78 -6.03 15.46 14.67
CA PRO A 78 -5.02 16.18 15.41
C PRO A 78 -3.66 15.48 15.34
N THR A 79 -2.59 16.26 15.32
CA THR A 79 -1.24 15.74 15.47
C THR A 79 -1.02 15.27 16.92
N TYR A 80 -0.48 14.08 17.08
CA TYR A 80 -0.05 13.53 18.35
C TYR A 80 1.43 13.84 18.59
N TYR A 81 1.83 13.86 19.86
CA TYR A 81 3.20 14.10 20.28
C TYR A 81 3.65 12.98 21.22
N THR A 82 4.63 12.20 20.80
CA THR A 82 5.18 11.10 21.59
C THR A 82 6.55 11.47 22.13
N GLN A 83 6.76 11.30 23.42
CA GLN A 83 8.09 11.48 24.02
C GLN A 83 8.87 10.17 23.96
N TYR A 84 10.11 10.25 23.55
CA TYR A 84 11.04 9.12 23.52
C TYR A 84 12.42 9.55 24.00
N VAL A 85 13.22 8.60 24.47
CA VAL A 85 14.61 8.83 24.82
C VAL A 85 15.49 8.42 23.65
N ASP A 86 16.28 9.34 23.15
CA ASP A 86 17.26 9.06 22.11
C ASP A 86 18.32 8.11 22.66
N SER A 87 18.42 6.90 22.10
CA SER A 87 19.32 5.86 22.56
C SER A 87 20.82 6.20 22.43
N ASN A 88 21.15 7.18 21.59
CA ASN A 88 22.53 7.60 21.36
C ASN A 88 22.98 8.72 22.31
N THR A 89 22.04 9.63 22.67
CA THR A 89 22.35 10.82 23.47
C THR A 89 21.80 10.73 24.90
N GLY A 90 20.83 9.85 25.15
CA GLY A 90 20.11 9.77 26.42
C GLY A 90 19.14 10.94 26.67
N GLU A 91 18.96 11.83 25.72
CA GLU A 91 18.07 12.98 25.84
C GLU A 91 16.62 12.63 25.54
N SER A 92 15.70 13.23 26.30
CA SER A 92 14.27 13.14 25.98
C SER A 92 13.96 14.04 24.80
N LYS A 93 13.39 13.46 23.76
CA LYS A 93 12.92 14.14 22.54
C LYS A 93 11.43 13.96 22.36
N THR A 94 10.80 14.94 21.72
CA THR A 94 9.40 14.88 21.32
C THR A 94 9.33 14.62 19.83
N GLN A 95 8.63 13.57 19.45
CA GLN A 95 8.32 13.25 18.06
C GLN A 95 6.91 13.74 17.73
N GLU A 96 6.78 14.45 16.65
CA GLU A 96 5.51 14.88 16.08
C GLU A 96 4.95 13.74 15.21
N GLU A 97 3.72 13.31 15.51
CA GLU A 97 3.06 12.20 14.82
C GLU A 97 1.71 12.66 14.23
N PRO A 98 1.72 13.34 13.08
CA PRO A 98 0.49 13.67 12.38
C PRO A 98 -0.17 12.40 11.85
N PRO A 99 -1.53 12.31 11.87
CA PRO A 99 -2.24 11.20 11.25
C PRO A 99 -1.80 11.03 9.80
N GLN A 100 -1.50 9.81 9.42
CA GLN A 100 -1.11 9.44 8.06
C GLN A 100 -2.28 8.83 7.31
N ASN A 101 -2.25 8.89 5.99
CA ASN A 101 -3.16 8.13 5.15
C ASN A 101 -2.43 7.49 3.96
N GLY A 102 -3.05 6.46 3.41
CA GLY A 102 -2.71 5.91 2.11
C GLY A 102 -3.97 5.82 1.28
N ALA A 103 -3.88 6.16 0.01
CA ALA A 103 -4.98 6.03 -0.94
C ALA A 103 -4.48 5.51 -2.28
N VAL A 104 -5.25 4.64 -2.91
CA VAL A 104 -4.95 4.10 -4.25
C VAL A 104 -6.18 4.25 -5.12
N MET A 105 -5.99 4.79 -6.32
CA MET A 105 -7.04 4.89 -7.32
C MET A 105 -6.78 3.89 -8.44
N ILE A 106 -7.76 3.02 -8.67
CA ILE A 106 -7.68 1.92 -9.63
C ILE A 106 -8.74 2.12 -10.72
N GLU A 107 -8.36 1.95 -11.95
CA GLU A 107 -9.29 1.92 -13.07
C GLU A 107 -10.08 0.61 -13.06
N ASN A 108 -11.37 0.68 -12.79
CA ASN A 108 -12.23 -0.51 -12.64
C ASN A 108 -12.22 -1.45 -13.84
N LYS A 109 -12.07 -0.90 -15.04
CA LYS A 109 -12.13 -1.68 -16.28
C LYS A 109 -10.88 -2.56 -16.50
N THR A 110 -9.73 -2.12 -16.05
CA THR A 110 -8.43 -2.76 -16.36
C THR A 110 -7.69 -3.25 -15.12
N GLY A 111 -8.06 -2.77 -13.92
CA GLY A 111 -7.32 -3.02 -12.68
C GLY A 111 -6.03 -2.20 -12.55
N ARG A 112 -5.76 -1.26 -13.47
CA ARG A 112 -4.54 -0.46 -13.43
C ARG A 112 -4.60 0.60 -12.34
N ILE A 113 -3.49 0.76 -11.62
CA ILE A 113 -3.32 1.87 -10.69
C ILE A 113 -3.06 3.13 -11.51
N ILE A 114 -3.94 4.12 -11.42
CA ILE A 114 -3.84 5.38 -12.14
C ILE A 114 -3.35 6.53 -11.26
N SER A 115 -3.48 6.39 -9.94
CA SER A 115 -2.95 7.36 -8.98
C SER A 115 -2.87 6.76 -7.57
N PHE A 116 -2.09 7.41 -6.69
CA PHE A 116 -2.02 7.06 -5.27
C PHE A 116 -1.51 8.23 -4.42
N VAL A 117 -1.77 8.16 -3.12
CA VAL A 117 -1.16 8.98 -2.07
C VAL A 117 -0.48 8.03 -1.10
N ALA A 118 0.80 8.18 -0.87
CA ALA A 118 1.59 7.30 0.01
C ALA A 118 1.66 7.80 1.46
N GLY A 119 1.32 9.04 1.72
CA GLY A 119 1.35 9.68 3.03
C GLY A 119 1.13 11.18 2.91
N ARG A 120 1.15 11.89 4.05
CA ARG A 120 0.92 13.35 4.08
C ARG A 120 2.10 14.16 3.59
N ASP A 121 3.28 13.83 4.09
CA ASP A 121 4.51 14.58 3.89
C ASP A 121 5.67 13.60 3.83
N PHE A 122 6.18 13.39 2.62
CA PHE A 122 7.27 12.45 2.37
C PHE A 122 8.60 12.88 3.03
N GLU A 123 8.81 14.18 3.21
CA GLU A 123 10.05 14.67 3.83
C GLU A 123 10.07 14.35 5.33
N LYS A 124 8.91 14.39 5.98
CA LYS A 124 8.77 14.07 7.41
C LYS A 124 8.59 12.57 7.68
N ASN A 125 7.87 11.87 6.82
CA ASN A 125 7.58 10.44 6.97
C ASN A 125 7.65 9.74 5.62
N GLN A 126 8.70 8.92 5.44
CA GLN A 126 8.97 8.18 4.20
C GLN A 126 8.27 6.82 4.13
N VAL A 127 7.41 6.51 5.10
CA VAL A 127 6.63 5.26 5.09
C VAL A 127 5.57 5.34 4.00
N ASP A 128 5.57 4.34 3.14
CA ASP A 128 4.57 4.18 2.08
C ASP A 128 3.30 3.53 2.64
N HIS A 129 2.34 4.38 3.00
CA HIS A 129 1.06 3.93 3.57
C HIS A 129 0.09 3.38 2.53
N ALA A 130 0.37 3.50 1.25
CA ALA A 130 -0.45 2.94 0.18
C ALA A 130 -0.10 1.47 -0.13
N PHE A 131 1.21 1.12 -0.10
CA PHE A 131 1.68 -0.18 -0.58
C PHE A 131 2.53 -0.97 0.40
N SER A 132 3.06 -0.35 1.46
CA SER A 132 4.01 -1.02 2.37
C SER A 132 3.49 -1.20 3.79
N THR A 133 2.41 -0.54 4.18
CA THR A 133 1.83 -0.72 5.52
C THR A 133 0.76 -1.80 5.52
N HIS A 134 0.74 -2.59 6.61
CA HIS A 134 -0.28 -3.60 6.86
C HIS A 134 -1.11 -3.20 8.08
N ARG A 135 -2.43 -3.13 7.92
CA ARG A 135 -3.36 -2.84 8.99
C ARG A 135 -4.56 -3.76 8.93
N SER A 136 -5.20 -3.99 10.08
CA SER A 136 -6.50 -4.67 10.12
C SER A 136 -7.51 -3.88 9.28
N PRO A 137 -8.24 -4.55 8.37
CA PRO A 137 -9.24 -3.90 7.53
C PRO A 137 -10.46 -3.41 8.32
N GLY A 138 -10.65 -3.88 9.56
CA GLY A 138 -11.84 -3.57 10.33
C GLY A 138 -13.12 -3.88 9.55
N SER A 139 -14.10 -3.01 9.62
CA SER A 139 -15.40 -3.20 8.95
C SER A 139 -15.35 -3.14 7.42
N THR A 140 -14.25 -2.68 6.82
CA THR A 140 -14.11 -2.68 5.35
C THR A 140 -13.99 -4.07 4.75
N ILE A 141 -13.72 -5.09 5.57
CA ILE A 141 -13.71 -6.49 5.14
C ILE A 141 -15.12 -7.07 4.91
N LYS A 142 -16.18 -6.45 5.47
CA LYS A 142 -17.54 -7.00 5.42
C LYS A 142 -18.06 -7.30 4.01
N PRO A 143 -17.83 -6.46 2.99
CA PRO A 143 -18.23 -6.77 1.62
C PRO A 143 -17.68 -8.09 1.12
N ILE A 144 -16.42 -8.39 1.42
CA ILE A 144 -15.72 -9.59 0.93
C ILE A 144 -16.03 -10.81 1.80
N LEU A 145 -15.94 -10.65 3.13
CA LEU A 145 -16.02 -11.78 4.06
C LEU A 145 -17.45 -12.16 4.46
N VAL A 146 -18.39 -11.20 4.42
CA VAL A 146 -19.78 -11.42 4.87
C VAL A 146 -20.75 -11.40 3.71
N TYR A 147 -20.79 -10.29 2.96
CA TYR A 147 -21.83 -10.12 1.94
C TYR A 147 -21.60 -10.95 0.68
N ALA A 148 -20.35 -11.01 0.19
CA ALA A 148 -20.07 -11.79 -1.02
C ALA A 148 -20.39 -13.28 -0.84
N PRO A 149 -19.94 -13.99 0.21
CA PRO A 149 -20.32 -15.38 0.46
C PRO A 149 -21.83 -15.58 0.68
N ALA A 150 -22.49 -14.62 1.35
CA ALA A 150 -23.94 -14.71 1.56
C ALA A 150 -24.73 -14.60 0.25
N ILE A 151 -24.29 -13.75 -0.66
CA ILE A 151 -24.88 -13.61 -2.01
C ILE A 151 -24.58 -14.85 -2.86
N GLU A 152 -23.35 -15.34 -2.84
CA GLU A 152 -22.93 -16.54 -3.58
C GLU A 152 -23.73 -17.77 -3.17
N ASN A 153 -24.01 -17.90 -1.88
CA ASN A 153 -24.86 -19.00 -1.34
C ASN A 153 -26.37 -18.71 -1.42
N ASN A 154 -26.79 -17.66 -2.11
CA ASN A 154 -28.20 -17.26 -2.26
C ASN A 154 -28.94 -17.00 -0.93
N LEU A 155 -28.24 -16.63 0.13
CA LEU A 155 -28.83 -16.30 1.43
C LEU A 155 -29.42 -14.88 1.43
N ILE A 156 -28.80 -13.97 0.70
CA ILE A 156 -29.22 -12.60 0.51
C ILE A 156 -28.96 -12.15 -0.94
N TYR A 157 -29.54 -11.04 -1.32
CA TYR A 157 -29.29 -10.34 -2.59
C TYR A 157 -29.19 -8.82 -2.30
N PRO A 158 -28.71 -7.98 -3.23
CA PRO A 158 -28.45 -6.55 -2.95
C PRO A 158 -29.65 -5.75 -2.43
N ALA A 159 -30.88 -6.19 -2.70
CA ALA A 159 -32.10 -5.56 -2.21
C ALA A 159 -32.71 -6.25 -0.97
N SER A 160 -32.03 -7.23 -0.37
CA SER A 160 -32.51 -7.90 0.84
C SER A 160 -32.57 -6.93 2.02
N ILE A 161 -33.68 -6.94 2.75
CA ILE A 161 -33.85 -6.19 3.98
C ILE A 161 -33.26 -7.00 5.11
N VAL A 162 -32.25 -6.49 5.78
CA VAL A 162 -31.63 -7.11 6.95
C VAL A 162 -32.13 -6.35 8.19
N PRO A 163 -32.87 -7.01 9.10
CA PRO A 163 -33.35 -6.35 10.32
C PRO A 163 -32.19 -6.02 11.26
N ASP A 164 -32.13 -4.75 11.69
CA ASP A 164 -31.20 -4.29 12.71
C ASP A 164 -31.87 -4.41 14.09
N THR A 165 -31.92 -5.63 14.60
CA THR A 165 -32.54 -5.95 15.89
C THR A 165 -31.50 -6.43 16.89
N LYS A 166 -31.78 -6.19 18.18
CA LYS A 166 -30.91 -6.71 19.26
C LYS A 166 -30.86 -8.23 19.20
N VAL A 167 -29.67 -8.77 18.98
CA VAL A 167 -29.42 -10.23 18.99
C VAL A 167 -28.77 -10.59 20.33
N SER A 168 -29.36 -11.55 21.06
CA SER A 168 -28.72 -12.17 22.22
C SER A 168 -28.01 -13.43 21.75
N ILE A 169 -26.68 -13.43 21.83
CA ILE A 169 -25.88 -14.62 21.60
C ILE A 169 -25.82 -15.38 22.93
N ALA A 170 -26.41 -16.54 23.00
CA ALA A 170 -26.22 -17.43 24.15
C ALA A 170 -24.74 -17.83 24.20
N GLN A 171 -24.10 -17.61 25.36
CA GLN A 171 -22.73 -18.07 25.65
C GLN A 171 -22.75 -19.55 25.97
#